data_add2676a4e16b5eb1f3939886303165d
#
_entry.id   add2676a4e16b5eb1f3939886303165d
#
_cell.length_a   1.000
_cell.length_b   1.000
_cell.length_c   1.000
_cell.angle_alpha   90.00
_cell.angle_beta   90.00
_cell.angle_gamma   90.00
#
_symmetry.space_group_name_H-M   'P 1'
#
loop_
_entity.id
_entity.type
_entity.pdbx_description
1 polymer ?
#
loop_
_entity_poly.entity_id
_entity_poly.type
_entity_poly.pdbx_seq_one_letter_code
_entity_poly.pdbx_strand_id
1 'polypeptide(L)'
;VQKRIKNHPRKSQQASFQVTNNVIQLPDYTDKQKIVTKQGLRIVSTVDNNLFPQKVSKLAKESSTLKAVINSFAEYVSYGALLTENMQLERKLTKDLNKYYNWFELAKRVAKDRRTYGYGFIEAIRKGGEVFVYHLDASQVRFVEYFGEKPEAVAISKDWNDTRIRPIERTLYPNYDEEGRTIIPIMEYESGMIDYPLPMWSGAFFDAQVESLIGQYNANQFENGVTLSSILMFDFGDTTDANGDAEKGLARQKQKLESQLKGTSQGRSGKSLIVPKSGDVEAPEYITYPMQKEGSFIELQKLVENNIVKACSWFRSLAGLESAGTLGNNQQLRNEWELAERLIRNEQDIIMEALQKAFKGTAYEGEVMFNNQSPMNVVNDLAAITVLLEKKDIIGEAAVYELLMMMGMDEEQAKTIVGNDSE
;
A
#
# COMPACT_ATOMS: atom_id res chain seq x y z
N VAL A 1 -32.19 9.26 -70.25
CA VAL A 1 -32.13 9.99 -68.92
C VAL A 1 -31.51 9.05 -67.89
N GLN A 2 -30.17 9.17 -67.68
CA GLN A 2 -29.43 8.39 -66.71
C GLN A 2 -29.53 9.05 -65.33
N LYS A 3 -30.12 8.39 -64.36
CA LYS A 3 -30.07 8.79 -62.94
C LYS A 3 -28.71 8.39 -62.35
N ARG A 4 -27.91 9.40 -61.98
CA ARG A 4 -26.70 9.21 -61.19
C ARG A 4 -27.06 8.82 -59.77
N ILE A 5 -26.67 7.63 -59.33
CA ILE A 5 -26.69 7.18 -57.93
C ILE A 5 -25.55 7.87 -57.22
N LYS A 6 -25.84 8.73 -56.23
CA LYS A 6 -24.86 9.32 -55.34
C LYS A 6 -24.47 8.27 -54.30
N ASN A 7 -23.26 7.73 -54.40
CA ASN A 7 -22.64 6.95 -53.34
C ASN A 7 -22.25 7.89 -52.17
N HIS A 8 -22.95 7.82 -51.06
CA HIS A 8 -22.47 8.37 -49.82
C HIS A 8 -21.45 7.39 -49.20
N PRO A 9 -20.23 7.84 -48.87
CA PRO A 9 -19.32 6.98 -48.13
C PRO A 9 -19.85 6.75 -46.71
N ARG A 10 -20.13 5.48 -46.39
CA ARG A 10 -20.38 5.06 -44.99
C ARG A 10 -19.13 5.38 -44.18
N LYS A 11 -19.19 6.36 -43.30
CA LYS A 11 -18.22 6.55 -42.23
C LYS A 11 -18.26 5.29 -41.35
N SER A 12 -17.27 4.44 -41.46
CA SER A 12 -16.99 3.42 -40.47
C SER A 12 -16.74 4.16 -39.15
N GLN A 13 -17.66 4.08 -38.19
CA GLN A 13 -17.38 4.41 -36.82
C GLN A 13 -16.37 3.37 -36.30
N GLN A 14 -15.10 3.66 -36.43
CA GLN A 14 -14.10 3.01 -35.60
C GLN A 14 -14.46 3.38 -34.15
N ALA A 15 -14.95 2.40 -33.40
CA ALA A 15 -14.98 2.49 -31.96
C ALA A 15 -13.53 2.63 -31.49
N SER A 16 -13.10 3.85 -31.26
CA SER A 16 -11.84 4.11 -30.57
C SER A 16 -12.03 3.61 -29.15
N PHE A 17 -11.45 2.48 -28.84
CA PHE A 17 -11.18 2.09 -27.45
C PHE A 17 -10.31 3.23 -26.88
N GLN A 18 -10.91 4.15 -26.17
CA GLN A 18 -10.18 5.03 -25.27
C GLN A 18 -9.70 4.14 -24.11
N VAL A 19 -8.48 3.64 -24.23
CA VAL A 19 -7.71 3.19 -23.07
C VAL A 19 -7.58 4.45 -22.22
N THR A 20 -8.42 4.59 -21.20
CA THR A 20 -8.23 5.60 -20.19
C THR A 20 -6.86 5.29 -19.57
N ASN A 21 -5.88 6.15 -19.83
CA ASN A 21 -4.55 6.08 -19.25
C ASN A 21 -4.66 6.27 -17.73
N ASN A 22 -5.03 5.22 -17.02
CA ASN A 22 -4.98 5.16 -15.55
C ASN A 22 -3.58 4.81 -15.04
N VAL A 23 -2.57 4.83 -15.92
CA VAL A 23 -1.19 4.57 -15.53
C VAL A 23 -0.70 5.75 -14.72
N ILE A 24 -0.30 5.50 -13.48
CA ILE A 24 0.40 6.50 -12.66
C ILE A 24 1.77 6.70 -13.30
N GLN A 25 2.01 7.89 -13.81
CA GLN A 25 3.33 8.27 -14.32
C GLN A 25 4.20 8.71 -13.15
N LEU A 26 5.46 8.29 -13.16
CA LEU A 26 6.45 8.86 -12.25
C LEU A 26 6.56 10.38 -12.52
N PRO A 27 6.76 11.18 -11.46
CA PRO A 27 7.02 12.60 -11.62
C PRO A 27 8.20 12.82 -12.57
N ASP A 28 8.09 13.79 -13.47
CA ASP A 28 9.24 14.23 -14.24
C ASP A 28 10.15 15.05 -13.32
N TYR A 29 11.34 14.52 -13.06
CA TYR A 29 12.35 15.13 -12.17
C TYR A 29 12.86 16.48 -12.65
N THR A 30 12.55 16.85 -13.89
CA THR A 30 12.93 18.14 -14.49
C THR A 30 11.92 19.23 -14.22
N ASP A 31 10.74 18.90 -13.67
CA ASP A 31 9.72 19.88 -13.38
C ASP A 31 10.15 20.76 -12.20
N LYS A 32 10.39 22.04 -12.51
CA LYS A 32 10.47 23.09 -11.51
C LYS A 32 9.22 23.05 -10.63
N GLN A 33 9.36 23.42 -9.36
CA GLN A 33 8.24 23.57 -8.42
C GLN A 33 7.01 24.17 -9.12
N LYS A 34 6.01 23.36 -9.37
CA LYS A 34 4.77 23.81 -9.97
C LYS A 34 3.88 24.42 -8.91
N ILE A 35 3.71 25.71 -8.94
CA ILE A 35 2.82 26.40 -8.01
C ILE A 35 1.39 26.38 -8.54
N VAL A 36 0.46 25.98 -7.68
CA VAL A 36 -0.98 25.97 -7.96
C VAL A 36 -1.69 26.85 -6.94
N THR A 37 -2.66 27.65 -7.40
CA THR A 37 -3.48 28.47 -6.51
C THR A 37 -4.78 27.78 -6.20
N LYS A 38 -5.09 27.58 -4.92
CA LYS A 38 -6.35 27.04 -4.44
C LYS A 38 -6.99 27.97 -3.41
N GLN A 39 -8.15 28.52 -3.73
CA GLN A 39 -8.90 29.48 -2.88
C GLN A 39 -8.03 30.64 -2.35
N GLY A 40 -7.19 31.20 -3.23
CA GLY A 40 -6.30 32.32 -2.90
C GLY A 40 -4.97 31.93 -2.24
N LEU A 41 -4.79 30.66 -1.84
CA LEU A 41 -3.53 30.16 -1.27
C LEU A 41 -2.67 29.53 -2.38
N ARG A 42 -1.41 29.95 -2.48
CA ARG A 42 -0.42 29.42 -3.42
C ARG A 42 0.33 28.28 -2.74
N ILE A 43 0.28 27.12 -3.35
CA ILE A 43 0.86 25.89 -2.81
C ILE A 43 1.83 25.24 -3.80
N VAL A 44 2.82 24.56 -3.27
CA VAL A 44 3.69 23.67 -4.04
C VAL A 44 2.89 22.43 -4.42
N SER A 45 2.66 22.26 -5.71
CA SER A 45 1.85 21.15 -6.21
C SER A 45 2.63 19.84 -6.17
N THR A 46 1.97 18.79 -5.80
CA THR A 46 2.41 17.45 -6.19
C THR A 46 2.06 17.24 -7.67
N VAL A 47 2.81 16.40 -8.36
CA VAL A 47 2.51 16.04 -9.76
C VAL A 47 1.08 15.55 -9.92
N ASP A 48 0.64 15.37 -11.17
CA ASP A 48 -0.65 14.76 -11.47
C ASP A 48 -1.83 15.63 -11.03
N ASN A 49 -1.77 16.90 -11.38
CA ASN A 49 -2.76 17.91 -10.97
C ASN A 49 -2.95 18.01 -9.45
N ASN A 50 -1.87 17.88 -8.69
CA ASN A 50 -1.86 17.92 -7.24
C ASN A 50 -2.54 16.70 -6.57
N LEU A 51 -2.73 15.60 -7.28
CA LEU A 51 -3.45 14.40 -6.81
C LEU A 51 -2.57 13.15 -6.72
N PHE A 52 -1.27 13.29 -6.92
CA PHE A 52 -0.33 12.16 -6.85
C PHE A 52 -0.47 11.36 -5.54
N PRO A 53 -0.51 11.95 -4.33
CA PRO A 53 -0.66 11.18 -3.10
C PRO A 53 -1.97 10.38 -3.03
N GLN A 54 -3.07 10.93 -3.56
CA GLN A 54 -4.36 10.23 -3.60
C GLN A 54 -4.30 9.01 -4.53
N LYS A 55 -3.65 9.14 -5.68
CA LYS A 55 -3.45 8.03 -6.63
C LYS A 55 -2.54 6.95 -6.06
N VAL A 56 -1.44 7.34 -5.43
CA VAL A 56 -0.50 6.43 -4.75
C VAL A 56 -1.21 5.69 -3.61
N SER A 57 -2.00 6.40 -2.77
CA SER A 57 -2.80 5.78 -1.72
C SER A 57 -3.82 4.77 -2.26
N LYS A 58 -4.46 5.10 -3.38
CA LYS A 58 -5.39 4.18 -4.04
C LYS A 58 -4.67 2.91 -4.48
N LEU A 59 -3.55 3.06 -5.18
CA LEU A 59 -2.75 1.94 -5.67
C LEU A 59 -2.25 1.05 -4.52
N ALA A 60 -1.75 1.65 -3.43
CA ALA A 60 -1.31 0.93 -2.23
C ALA A 60 -2.45 0.15 -1.54
N LYS A 61 -3.71 0.54 -1.74
CA LYS A 61 -4.88 -0.19 -1.23
C LYS A 61 -5.35 -1.29 -2.17
N GLU A 62 -5.16 -1.12 -3.47
CA GLU A 62 -5.59 -2.06 -4.52
C GLU A 62 -4.60 -3.21 -4.72
N SER A 63 -3.29 -2.98 -4.51
CA SER A 63 -2.26 -4.02 -4.52
C SER A 63 -2.24 -4.76 -3.19
N SER A 64 -2.55 -6.06 -3.21
CA SER A 64 -2.60 -6.91 -2.01
C SER A 64 -1.22 -7.07 -1.38
N THR A 65 -0.20 -7.28 -2.20
CA THR A 65 1.19 -7.44 -1.78
C THR A 65 1.73 -6.15 -1.17
N LEU A 66 1.55 -5.02 -1.85
CA LEU A 66 2.01 -3.73 -1.34
C LEU A 66 1.34 -3.38 -0.01
N LYS A 67 0.02 -3.61 0.09
CA LYS A 67 -0.74 -3.39 1.32
C LYS A 67 -0.23 -4.27 2.47
N ALA A 68 0.06 -5.54 2.20
CA ALA A 68 0.61 -6.46 3.20
C ALA A 68 1.97 -5.98 3.71
N VAL A 69 2.87 -5.59 2.80
CA VAL A 69 4.20 -5.09 3.14
C VAL A 69 4.13 -3.79 3.96
N ILE A 70 3.36 -2.79 3.52
CA ILE A 70 3.22 -1.52 4.24
C ILE A 70 2.64 -1.75 5.63
N ASN A 71 1.59 -2.58 5.75
CA ASN A 71 0.96 -2.84 7.04
C ASN A 71 1.90 -3.60 7.97
N SER A 72 2.53 -4.68 7.53
CA SER A 72 3.44 -5.47 8.37
C SER A 72 4.61 -4.61 8.86
N PHE A 73 5.25 -3.84 7.98
CA PHE A 73 6.31 -2.94 8.38
C PHE A 73 5.87 -1.96 9.48
N ALA A 74 4.72 -1.30 9.29
CA ALA A 74 4.20 -0.34 10.27
C ALA A 74 3.81 -1.00 11.60
N GLU A 75 3.34 -2.25 11.59
CA GLU A 75 3.10 -3.02 12.83
C GLU A 75 4.42 -3.25 13.57
N TYR A 76 5.48 -3.69 12.88
CA TYR A 76 6.78 -3.91 13.51
C TYR A 76 7.40 -2.61 14.03
N VAL A 77 7.27 -1.49 13.31
CA VAL A 77 7.74 -0.17 13.79
C VAL A 77 7.01 0.26 15.06
N SER A 78 5.73 -0.07 15.18
CA SER A 78 4.92 0.24 16.36
C SER A 78 5.15 -0.73 17.53
N TYR A 79 5.89 -1.80 17.32
CA TYR A 79 6.18 -2.81 18.33
C TYR A 79 7.56 -2.55 18.97
N GLY A 80 7.71 -2.94 20.22
CA GLY A 80 8.97 -2.81 20.94
C GLY A 80 8.81 -2.01 22.25
N ALA A 81 9.65 -2.32 23.21
CA ALA A 81 9.69 -1.60 24.47
C ALA A 81 10.45 -0.28 24.31
N LEU A 82 9.92 0.76 24.95
CA LEU A 82 10.57 2.07 25.07
C LEU A 82 11.42 2.09 26.35
N LEU A 83 12.68 2.44 26.21
CA LEU A 83 13.60 2.61 27.32
C LEU A 83 14.04 4.07 27.40
N THR A 84 13.78 4.74 28.49
CA THR A 84 14.19 6.11 28.76
C THR A 84 14.37 6.33 30.25
N GLU A 85 15.33 7.18 30.63
CA GLU A 85 15.55 7.58 32.03
C GLU A 85 14.53 8.61 32.51
N ASN A 86 13.83 9.30 31.59
CA ASN A 86 12.82 10.30 31.92
C ASN A 86 11.44 9.66 32.10
N MET A 87 11.04 9.42 33.34
CA MET A 87 9.71 8.83 33.67
C MET A 87 8.52 9.66 33.16
N GLN A 88 8.65 11.00 33.03
CA GLN A 88 7.59 11.84 32.48
C GLN A 88 7.46 11.62 30.97
N LEU A 89 8.58 11.50 30.28
CA LEU A 89 8.63 11.16 28.86
C LEU A 89 8.05 9.77 28.61
N GLU A 90 8.47 8.77 29.39
CA GLU A 90 7.93 7.40 29.27
C GLU A 90 6.40 7.38 29.40
N ARG A 91 5.88 7.99 30.47
CA ARG A 91 4.43 8.09 30.67
C ARG A 91 3.76 8.84 29.51
N LYS A 92 4.37 9.94 29.03
CA LYS A 92 3.85 10.71 27.91
C LYS A 92 3.74 9.87 26.65
N LEU A 93 4.78 9.12 26.30
CA LEU A 93 4.80 8.26 25.13
C LEU A 93 3.84 7.06 25.23
N THR A 94 3.80 6.41 26.40
CA THR A 94 3.05 5.17 26.55
C THR A 94 1.54 5.37 26.81
N LYS A 95 1.15 6.50 27.43
CA LYS A 95 -0.24 6.72 27.88
C LYS A 95 -0.88 8.01 27.41
N ASP A 96 -0.15 9.13 27.49
CA ASP A 96 -0.73 10.47 27.44
C ASP A 96 -0.22 11.32 26.25
N LEU A 97 0.23 10.68 25.16
CA LEU A 97 0.74 11.41 23.99
C LEU A 97 -0.27 12.40 23.45
N ASN A 98 -1.53 11.97 23.38
CA ASN A 98 -2.67 12.81 23.11
C ASN A 98 -3.97 12.14 23.62
N LYS A 99 -5.13 12.78 23.37
CA LYS A 99 -6.43 12.30 23.87
C LYS A 99 -6.86 10.94 23.28
N TYR A 100 -6.30 10.52 22.12
CA TYR A 100 -6.85 9.41 21.35
C TYR A 100 -5.94 8.19 21.29
N TYR A 101 -4.62 8.40 21.35
CA TYR A 101 -3.63 7.34 21.16
C TYR A 101 -2.27 7.69 21.75
N ASN A 102 -1.44 6.68 21.90
CA ASN A 102 -0.07 6.73 22.43
C ASN A 102 0.98 6.69 21.31
N TRP A 103 2.25 6.54 21.70
CA TRP A 103 3.36 6.42 20.75
C TRP A 103 3.18 5.29 19.73
N PHE A 104 2.75 4.12 20.17
CA PHE A 104 2.66 2.94 19.32
C PHE A 104 1.73 3.18 18.13
N GLU A 105 0.57 3.75 18.40
CA GLU A 105 -0.38 4.08 17.33
C GLU A 105 0.10 5.26 16.48
N LEU A 106 0.78 6.26 17.07
CA LEU A 106 1.38 7.36 16.31
C LEU A 106 2.45 6.83 15.35
N ALA A 107 3.41 6.02 15.85
CA ALA A 107 4.47 5.44 15.06
C ALA A 107 3.93 4.61 13.89
N LYS A 108 2.92 3.79 14.16
CA LYS A 108 2.23 3.00 13.13
C LYS A 108 1.65 3.86 12.02
N ARG A 109 0.97 4.95 12.36
CA ARG A 109 0.35 5.86 11.38
C ARG A 109 1.40 6.58 10.55
N VAL A 110 2.42 7.13 11.20
CA VAL A 110 3.51 7.84 10.53
C VAL A 110 4.30 6.89 9.62
N ALA A 111 4.63 5.69 10.10
CA ALA A 111 5.33 4.69 9.30
C ALA A 111 4.51 4.26 8.06
N LYS A 112 3.17 4.14 8.18
CA LYS A 112 2.30 3.90 7.03
C LYS A 112 2.37 5.02 6.01
N ASP A 113 2.29 6.28 6.44
CA ASP A 113 2.36 7.42 5.55
C ASP A 113 3.73 7.49 4.86
N ARG A 114 4.82 7.35 5.63
CA ARG A 114 6.18 7.37 5.08
C ARG A 114 6.41 6.26 4.07
N ARG A 115 5.95 5.05 4.36
CA ARG A 115 6.04 3.93 3.40
C ARG A 115 5.14 4.13 2.18
N THR A 116 3.99 4.78 2.34
CA THR A 116 3.05 5.00 1.23
C THR A 116 3.46 6.17 0.34
N TYR A 117 3.97 7.26 0.92
CA TYR A 117 4.20 8.52 0.21
C TYR A 117 5.69 8.93 0.13
N GLY A 118 6.56 8.37 0.97
CA GLY A 118 7.94 8.81 1.17
C GLY A 118 8.07 9.89 2.26
N TYR A 119 6.96 10.35 2.84
CA TYR A 119 6.94 11.39 3.86
C TYR A 119 5.74 11.25 4.80
N GLY A 120 5.86 11.87 5.97
CA GLY A 120 4.81 11.94 6.97
C GLY A 120 4.78 13.31 7.65
N PHE A 121 3.73 13.57 8.42
CA PHE A 121 3.58 14.79 9.19
C PHE A 121 3.00 14.50 10.56
N ILE A 122 3.47 15.24 11.56
CA ILE A 122 2.86 15.29 12.88
C ILE A 122 2.52 16.74 13.23
N GLU A 123 1.42 16.95 13.95
CA GLU A 123 1.05 18.23 14.52
C GLU A 123 1.38 18.20 16.01
N ALA A 124 2.19 19.14 16.47
CA ALA A 124 2.47 19.35 17.88
C ALA A 124 1.72 20.59 18.40
N ILE A 125 1.11 20.47 19.58
CA ILE A 125 0.36 21.53 20.23
C ILE A 125 0.90 21.71 21.64
N ARG A 126 1.47 22.88 21.95
CA ARG A 126 1.95 23.27 23.26
C ARG A 126 0.92 24.16 23.96
N LYS A 127 0.40 23.70 25.09
CA LYS A 127 -0.61 24.43 25.84
C LYS A 127 -0.49 24.19 27.34
N GLY A 128 -0.30 25.25 28.12
CA GLY A 128 -0.27 25.15 29.57
C GLY A 128 0.87 24.30 30.16
N GLY A 129 2.01 24.25 29.45
CA GLY A 129 3.15 23.37 29.84
C GLY A 129 3.05 21.94 29.31
N GLU A 130 1.91 21.54 28.77
CA GLU A 130 1.68 20.25 28.15
C GLU A 130 1.98 20.29 26.65
N VAL A 131 2.40 19.14 26.11
CA VAL A 131 2.61 18.93 24.68
C VAL A 131 1.75 17.77 24.22
N PHE A 132 0.93 18.01 23.21
CA PHE A 132 0.13 16.99 22.56
C PHE A 132 0.59 16.79 21.12
N VAL A 133 0.77 15.55 20.70
CA VAL A 133 1.22 15.25 19.33
C VAL A 133 0.18 14.39 18.63
N TYR A 134 -0.17 14.81 17.42
CA TYR A 134 -1.15 14.14 16.56
C TYR A 134 -0.53 13.78 15.22
N HIS A 135 -0.94 12.65 14.67
CA HIS A 135 -0.66 12.30 13.28
C HIS A 135 -1.51 13.17 12.34
N LEU A 136 -0.91 13.63 11.27
CA LEU A 136 -1.57 14.35 10.20
C LEU A 136 -1.39 13.58 8.89
N ASP A 137 -2.49 13.15 8.28
CA ASP A 137 -2.51 12.37 7.02
C ASP A 137 -1.73 13.11 5.91
N ALA A 138 -0.64 12.54 5.47
CA ALA A 138 0.26 13.15 4.49
C ALA A 138 -0.41 13.44 3.15
N SER A 139 -1.45 12.70 2.78
CA SER A 139 -2.22 12.95 1.55
C SER A 139 -2.96 14.30 1.57
N GLN A 140 -3.24 14.82 2.76
CA GLN A 140 -3.98 16.07 2.97
C GLN A 140 -3.09 17.31 3.01
N VAL A 141 -1.77 17.17 3.13
CA VAL A 141 -0.82 18.25 3.37
C VAL A 141 -0.10 18.66 2.09
N ARG A 142 0.05 19.98 1.89
CA ARG A 142 0.88 20.58 0.83
C ARG A 142 1.69 21.70 1.41
N PHE A 143 2.94 21.88 0.95
CA PHE A 143 3.72 23.07 1.30
C PHE A 143 3.10 24.31 0.67
N VAL A 144 3.06 25.40 1.42
CA VAL A 144 2.75 26.72 0.89
C VAL A 144 3.96 27.19 0.08
N GLU A 145 3.72 27.95 -0.99
CA GLU A 145 4.80 28.53 -1.79
C GLU A 145 5.79 29.30 -0.91
N TYR A 146 7.07 29.07 -1.14
CA TYR A 146 8.14 29.70 -0.39
C TYR A 146 9.24 30.19 -1.35
N PHE A 147 10.00 31.19 -0.92
CA PHE A 147 11.08 31.80 -1.70
C PHE A 147 12.47 31.59 -1.06
N GLY A 148 12.51 31.03 0.14
CA GLY A 148 13.71 30.66 0.87
C GLY A 148 14.20 29.24 0.53
N GLU A 149 15.15 28.75 1.32
CA GLU A 149 15.69 27.38 1.19
C GLU A 149 14.71 26.31 1.65
N LYS A 150 13.78 26.64 2.53
CA LYS A 150 12.83 25.70 3.15
C LYS A 150 11.43 26.32 3.27
N PRO A 151 10.39 25.51 3.18
CA PRO A 151 9.03 25.95 3.43
C PRO A 151 8.82 26.36 4.89
N GLU A 152 7.99 27.37 5.13
CA GLU A 152 7.66 27.90 6.46
C GLU A 152 6.24 27.54 6.90
N ALA A 153 5.38 27.12 5.96
CA ALA A 153 4.00 26.78 6.22
C ALA A 153 3.50 25.63 5.32
N VAL A 154 2.44 25.00 5.79
CA VAL A 154 1.69 24.00 5.02
C VAL A 154 0.21 24.38 4.92
N ALA A 155 -0.40 23.92 3.85
CA ALA A 155 -1.83 23.98 3.59
C ALA A 155 -2.42 22.58 3.79
N ILE A 156 -3.51 22.48 4.54
CA ILE A 156 -4.18 21.22 4.84
C ILE A 156 -5.57 21.26 4.23
N SER A 157 -5.91 20.26 3.41
CA SER A 157 -7.25 20.12 2.82
C SER A 157 -7.72 18.68 2.92
N LYS A 158 -8.96 18.50 3.34
CA LYS A 158 -9.60 17.18 3.38
C LYS A 158 -9.81 16.58 1.99
N ASP A 159 -10.01 17.44 0.99
CA ASP A 159 -10.16 17.05 -0.40
C ASP A 159 -9.51 18.09 -1.32
N TRP A 160 -8.46 17.67 -2.00
CA TRP A 160 -7.74 18.49 -2.95
C TRP A 160 -8.46 18.63 -4.30
N ASN A 161 -9.42 17.75 -4.60
CA ASN A 161 -10.27 17.84 -5.79
C ASN A 161 -11.39 18.89 -5.66
N ASP A 162 -11.97 18.99 -4.46
CA ASP A 162 -13.09 19.92 -4.26
C ASP A 162 -12.58 21.36 -4.19
N THR A 163 -12.83 22.12 -5.23
CA THR A 163 -12.43 23.52 -5.34
C THR A 163 -13.15 24.46 -4.36
N ARG A 164 -14.23 24.01 -3.71
CA ARG A 164 -15.01 24.79 -2.73
C ARG A 164 -14.38 24.75 -1.34
N ILE A 165 -13.58 23.73 -1.05
CA ILE A 165 -12.92 23.57 0.24
C ILE A 165 -11.72 24.51 0.31
N ARG A 166 -11.76 25.47 1.25
CA ARG A 166 -10.61 26.32 1.54
C ARG A 166 -9.60 25.54 2.39
N PRO A 167 -8.33 25.43 1.96
CA PRO A 167 -7.29 24.83 2.78
C PRO A 167 -7.04 25.64 4.06
N ILE A 168 -6.63 24.96 5.11
CA ILE A 168 -6.21 25.57 6.37
C ILE A 168 -4.70 25.69 6.33
N GLU A 169 -4.18 26.90 6.51
CA GLU A 169 -2.74 27.13 6.61
C GLU A 169 -2.26 26.87 8.04
N ARG A 170 -1.08 26.27 8.20
CA ARG A 170 -0.42 25.95 9.46
C ARG A 170 1.08 26.22 9.36
N THR A 171 1.64 26.70 10.43
CA THR A 171 3.06 27.01 10.57
C THR A 171 3.89 25.73 10.70
N LEU A 172 5.09 25.74 10.11
CA LEU A 172 6.06 24.68 10.25
C LEU A 172 7.05 24.92 11.38
N TYR A 173 7.50 23.85 12.02
CA TYR A 173 8.61 23.90 12.97
C TYR A 173 9.86 24.53 12.31
N PRO A 174 10.62 25.41 13.01
CA PRO A 174 10.63 25.63 14.47
C PRO A 174 9.61 26.66 14.98
N ASN A 175 8.82 27.27 14.12
CA ASN A 175 7.86 28.30 14.50
C ASN A 175 6.56 27.67 15.03
N TYR A 176 5.87 28.39 15.90
CA TYR A 176 4.56 28.03 16.46
C TYR A 176 3.57 29.16 16.17
N ASP A 177 2.33 28.80 15.91
CA ASP A 177 1.23 29.80 15.77
C ASP A 177 0.79 30.32 17.16
N GLU A 178 -0.17 31.27 17.14
CA GLU A 178 -0.71 31.90 18.36
C GLU A 178 -1.42 30.90 19.30
N GLU A 179 -1.87 29.75 18.76
CA GLU A 179 -2.48 28.65 19.53
C GLU A 179 -1.44 27.65 20.07
N GLY A 180 -0.17 27.88 19.82
CA GLY A 180 0.93 27.00 20.20
C GLY A 180 1.03 25.73 19.33
N ARG A 181 0.55 25.78 18.08
CA ARG A 181 0.58 24.68 17.11
C ARG A 181 1.75 24.80 16.16
N THR A 182 2.30 23.68 15.77
CA THR A 182 3.28 23.58 14.69
C THR A 182 3.16 22.24 13.98
N ILE A 183 3.50 22.23 12.71
CA ILE A 183 3.60 20.99 11.94
C ILE A 183 5.08 20.62 11.80
N ILE A 184 5.40 19.37 12.05
CA ILE A 184 6.74 18.82 11.91
C ILE A 184 6.74 17.82 10.75
N PRO A 185 7.40 18.14 9.63
CA PRO A 185 7.56 17.21 8.52
C PRO A 185 8.58 16.13 8.86
N ILE A 186 8.29 14.91 8.41
CA ILE A 186 9.16 13.73 8.54
C ILE A 186 9.41 13.25 7.11
N MET A 187 10.44 13.82 6.49
CA MET A 187 10.74 13.62 5.07
C MET A 187 11.87 12.62 4.92
N GLU A 188 11.77 11.77 3.92
CA GLU A 188 12.88 10.96 3.46
C GLU A 188 13.69 11.75 2.42
N TYR A 189 15.01 11.57 2.39
CA TYR A 189 15.83 12.16 1.34
C TYR A 189 15.70 11.32 0.08
N GLU A 190 15.29 11.94 -1.01
CA GLU A 190 15.26 11.33 -2.34
C GLU A 190 16.08 12.19 -3.29
N SER A 191 17.07 11.57 -3.93
CA SER A 191 17.96 12.28 -4.87
C SER A 191 17.17 12.82 -6.06
N GLY A 192 17.33 14.12 -6.32
CA GLY A 192 16.64 14.81 -7.41
C GLY A 192 15.25 15.33 -7.04
N MET A 193 14.72 15.02 -5.86
CA MET A 193 13.45 15.55 -5.38
C MET A 193 13.69 16.66 -4.35
N ILE A 194 12.99 17.79 -4.51
CA ILE A 194 13.19 18.98 -3.64
C ILE A 194 12.15 18.99 -2.52
N ASP A 195 10.86 18.92 -2.85
CA ASP A 195 9.77 19.14 -1.90
C ASP A 195 9.13 17.85 -1.40
N TYR A 196 8.84 16.93 -2.31
CA TYR A 196 8.14 15.69 -2.00
C TYR A 196 8.94 14.50 -2.51
N PRO A 197 9.57 13.73 -1.61
CA PRO A 197 10.23 12.48 -2.00
C PRO A 197 9.21 11.49 -2.57
N LEU A 198 9.69 10.58 -3.39
CA LEU A 198 8.90 9.45 -3.85
C LEU A 198 8.84 8.37 -2.76
N PRO A 199 7.78 7.57 -2.74
CA PRO A 199 7.76 6.40 -1.87
C PRO A 199 8.86 5.41 -2.27
N MET A 200 9.45 4.72 -1.30
CA MET A 200 10.52 3.74 -1.50
C MET A 200 10.21 2.72 -2.60
N TRP A 201 8.94 2.33 -2.73
CA TRP A 201 8.48 1.37 -3.72
C TRP A 201 8.18 1.97 -5.11
N SER A 202 8.59 3.22 -5.36
CA SER A 202 8.35 3.91 -6.63
C SER A 202 8.81 3.11 -7.85
N GLY A 203 9.90 2.35 -7.73
CA GLY A 203 10.38 1.44 -8.77
C GLY A 203 9.42 0.31 -9.14
N ALA A 204 8.45 -0.02 -8.28
CA ALA A 204 7.43 -1.05 -8.51
C ALA A 204 6.04 -0.46 -8.79
N PHE A 205 5.90 0.79 -9.20
CA PHE A 205 4.59 1.37 -9.53
C PHE A 205 3.85 0.57 -10.60
N PHE A 206 4.55 0.15 -11.65
CA PHE A 206 3.95 -0.65 -12.70
C PHE A 206 3.58 -2.05 -12.23
N ASP A 207 4.40 -2.67 -11.38
CA ASP A 207 4.10 -3.99 -10.81
C ASP A 207 2.84 -3.92 -9.94
N ALA A 208 2.71 -2.91 -9.07
CA ALA A 208 1.51 -2.72 -8.26
C ALA A 208 0.26 -2.47 -9.10
N GLN A 209 0.38 -1.75 -10.22
CA GLN A 209 -0.71 -1.57 -11.17
C GLN A 209 -1.10 -2.87 -11.87
N VAL A 210 -0.10 -3.67 -12.30
CA VAL A 210 -0.34 -4.98 -12.92
C VAL A 210 -1.04 -5.90 -11.94
N GLU A 211 -0.63 -5.94 -10.66
CA GLU A 211 -1.31 -6.73 -9.63
C GLU A 211 -2.79 -6.33 -9.49
N SER A 212 -3.08 -5.03 -9.41
CA SER A 212 -4.45 -4.51 -9.36
C SER A 212 -5.26 -4.91 -10.60
N LEU A 213 -4.66 -4.82 -11.80
CA LEU A 213 -5.32 -5.21 -13.06
C LEU A 213 -5.57 -6.71 -13.15
N ILE A 214 -4.66 -7.56 -12.67
CA ILE A 214 -4.88 -9.01 -12.58
C ILE A 214 -6.08 -9.30 -11.69
N GLY A 215 -6.18 -8.65 -10.53
CA GLY A 215 -7.32 -8.78 -9.62
C GLY A 215 -8.65 -8.36 -10.29
N GLN A 216 -8.66 -7.22 -10.96
CA GLN A 216 -9.83 -6.73 -11.69
C GLN A 216 -10.21 -7.66 -12.85
N TYR A 217 -9.23 -8.15 -13.61
CA TYR A 217 -9.46 -9.11 -14.69
C TYR A 217 -10.13 -10.38 -14.16
N ASN A 218 -9.58 -10.97 -13.09
CA ASN A 218 -10.14 -12.16 -12.48
C ASN A 218 -11.57 -11.91 -11.97
N ALA A 219 -11.82 -10.79 -11.27
CA ALA A 219 -13.16 -10.42 -10.82
C ALA A 219 -14.15 -10.29 -11.99
N ASN A 220 -13.74 -9.60 -13.05
CA ASN A 220 -14.56 -9.46 -14.27
C ASN A 220 -14.84 -10.80 -14.95
N GLN A 221 -13.88 -11.73 -14.92
CA GLN A 221 -14.09 -13.09 -15.45
C GLN A 221 -15.15 -13.84 -14.65
N PHE A 222 -15.17 -13.68 -13.33
CA PHE A 222 -16.19 -14.31 -12.47
C PHE A 222 -17.56 -13.65 -12.62
N GLU A 223 -17.62 -12.31 -12.67
CA GLU A 223 -18.88 -11.57 -12.75
C GLU A 223 -19.56 -11.69 -14.12
N ASN A 224 -18.77 -11.53 -15.16
CA ASN A 224 -19.31 -11.44 -16.52
C ASN A 224 -19.29 -12.78 -17.27
N GLY A 225 -18.60 -13.77 -16.74
CA GLY A 225 -18.41 -15.06 -17.39
C GLY A 225 -17.80 -14.94 -18.80
N VAL A 226 -16.98 -13.91 -19.02
CA VAL A 226 -16.42 -13.61 -20.34
C VAL A 226 -15.11 -14.39 -20.56
N THR A 227 -15.20 -15.67 -20.51
CA THR A 227 -14.56 -16.44 -21.57
C THR A 227 -15.62 -16.65 -22.63
N LEU A 228 -15.45 -16.02 -23.78
CA LEU A 228 -16.10 -16.50 -25.00
C LEU A 228 -15.64 -17.95 -25.19
N SER A 229 -16.30 -18.87 -24.49
CA SER A 229 -15.95 -20.27 -24.54
C SER A 229 -16.31 -20.83 -25.90
N SER A 230 -17.19 -20.14 -26.61
CA SER A 230 -17.64 -20.59 -27.92
C SER A 230 -18.38 -19.50 -28.67
N ILE A 231 -18.28 -19.55 -29.97
CA ILE A 231 -19.18 -18.85 -30.89
C ILE A 231 -20.14 -19.90 -31.46
N LEU A 232 -21.44 -19.68 -31.28
CA LEU A 232 -22.47 -20.47 -31.90
C LEU A 232 -22.97 -19.70 -33.11
N MET A 233 -22.66 -20.19 -34.32
CA MET A 233 -23.24 -19.69 -35.55
C MET A 233 -24.50 -20.50 -35.85
N PHE A 234 -25.60 -19.81 -35.97
CA PHE A 234 -26.91 -20.44 -36.13
C PHE A 234 -27.68 -19.78 -37.25
N ASP A 235 -28.28 -20.59 -38.12
CA ASP A 235 -29.23 -20.12 -39.13
C ASP A 235 -30.63 -20.03 -38.50
N PHE A 236 -31.18 -18.83 -38.48
CA PHE A 236 -32.50 -18.60 -37.90
C PHE A 236 -33.64 -18.85 -38.91
N GLY A 237 -33.33 -19.27 -40.15
CA GLY A 237 -34.32 -19.47 -41.20
C GLY A 237 -35.03 -18.16 -41.58
N ASP A 238 -36.31 -18.27 -41.95
CA ASP A 238 -37.12 -17.09 -42.27
C ASP A 238 -37.44 -16.31 -40.99
N THR A 239 -36.84 -15.12 -40.85
CA THR A 239 -36.88 -14.30 -39.65
C THR A 239 -37.86 -13.13 -39.75
N THR A 240 -38.73 -13.10 -40.73
CA THR A 240 -39.71 -12.02 -40.89
C THR A 240 -40.69 -11.98 -39.72
N ASP A 241 -40.90 -10.79 -39.12
CA ASP A 241 -41.94 -10.59 -38.11
C ASP A 241 -43.35 -10.59 -38.76
N ALA A 242 -44.38 -10.52 -37.93
CA ALA A 242 -45.77 -10.46 -38.38
C ALA A 242 -46.08 -9.25 -39.30
N ASN A 243 -45.20 -8.27 -39.38
CA ASN A 243 -45.30 -7.07 -40.21
C ASN A 243 -44.34 -7.09 -41.41
N GLY A 244 -43.64 -8.21 -41.66
CA GLY A 244 -42.69 -8.35 -42.75
C GLY A 244 -41.30 -7.73 -42.53
N ASP A 245 -40.94 -7.36 -41.28
CA ASP A 245 -39.67 -6.75 -40.94
C ASP A 245 -38.67 -7.83 -40.47
N ALA A 246 -37.69 -8.14 -41.33
CA ALA A 246 -36.69 -9.18 -41.08
C ALA A 246 -35.70 -8.83 -39.95
N GLU A 247 -35.34 -7.54 -39.75
CA GLU A 247 -34.43 -7.15 -38.71
C GLU A 247 -35.06 -7.32 -37.31
N LYS A 248 -36.33 -6.95 -37.17
CA LYS A 248 -37.03 -7.11 -35.88
C LYS A 248 -37.32 -8.57 -35.56
N GLY A 249 -37.62 -9.36 -36.55
CA GLY A 249 -37.84 -10.80 -36.41
C GLY A 249 -36.55 -11.50 -35.95
N LEU A 250 -35.40 -11.19 -36.58
CA LEU A 250 -34.08 -11.70 -36.20
C LEU A 250 -33.71 -11.29 -34.77
N ALA A 251 -33.92 -10.02 -34.39
CA ALA A 251 -33.64 -9.53 -33.05
C ALA A 251 -34.45 -10.27 -31.97
N ARG A 252 -35.75 -10.55 -32.23
CA ARG A 252 -36.60 -11.33 -31.33
C ARG A 252 -36.16 -12.78 -31.17
N GLN A 253 -35.80 -13.44 -32.26
CA GLN A 253 -35.32 -14.83 -32.21
C GLN A 253 -33.98 -14.93 -31.48
N LYS A 254 -33.05 -13.99 -31.73
CA LYS A 254 -31.81 -13.88 -31.02
C LYS A 254 -32.01 -13.67 -29.51
N GLN A 255 -32.92 -12.76 -29.14
CA GLN A 255 -33.24 -12.49 -27.73
C GLN A 255 -33.89 -13.71 -27.04
N LYS A 256 -34.75 -14.44 -27.75
CA LYS A 256 -35.36 -15.68 -27.24
C LYS A 256 -34.32 -16.77 -27.01
N LEU A 257 -33.37 -16.96 -27.92
CA LEU A 257 -32.30 -17.93 -27.78
C LEU A 257 -31.34 -17.53 -26.65
N GLU A 258 -30.97 -16.25 -26.55
CA GLU A 258 -30.20 -15.73 -25.46
C GLU A 258 -30.87 -15.90 -24.10
N SER A 259 -32.20 -15.71 -24.02
CA SER A 259 -32.96 -15.91 -22.80
C SER A 259 -33.07 -17.40 -22.42
N GLN A 260 -33.14 -18.30 -23.36
CA GLN A 260 -33.13 -19.75 -23.13
C GLN A 260 -31.76 -20.24 -22.66
N LEU A 261 -30.66 -19.69 -23.21
CA LEU A 261 -29.31 -20.00 -22.79
C LEU A 261 -28.94 -19.37 -21.42
N LYS A 262 -29.54 -18.22 -21.08
CA LYS A 262 -29.38 -17.55 -19.79
C LYS A 262 -30.32 -18.10 -18.70
N GLY A 263 -31.39 -18.80 -19.08
CA GLY A 263 -32.56 -19.10 -18.23
C GLY A 263 -32.36 -20.18 -17.17
N THR A 264 -31.21 -20.80 -17.02
CA THR A 264 -31.03 -21.93 -16.09
C THR A 264 -29.89 -21.84 -15.12
N SER A 265 -29.16 -20.73 -15.04
CA SER A 265 -28.08 -20.65 -14.03
C SER A 265 -27.82 -19.25 -13.54
N GLN A 266 -28.37 -18.92 -12.39
CA GLN A 266 -27.68 -18.04 -11.45
C GLN A 266 -26.32 -18.67 -11.18
N GLY A 267 -25.24 -18.10 -11.75
CA GLY A 267 -23.89 -18.42 -11.35
C GLY A 267 -23.04 -19.34 -12.22
N ARG A 268 -23.28 -19.49 -13.53
CA ARG A 268 -22.35 -20.19 -14.41
C ARG A 268 -21.71 -19.25 -15.44
N SER A 269 -20.40 -19.17 -15.30
CA SER A 269 -19.45 -18.52 -16.20
C SER A 269 -19.43 -19.24 -17.56
N GLY A 270 -19.68 -18.50 -18.63
CA GLY A 270 -19.57 -18.96 -20.02
C GLY A 270 -20.61 -18.30 -20.90
N LYS A 271 -20.28 -17.18 -21.55
CA LYS A 271 -21.15 -16.56 -22.56
C LYS A 271 -20.73 -17.08 -23.91
N SER A 272 -21.65 -17.79 -24.57
CA SER A 272 -21.52 -18.08 -26.01
C SER A 272 -22.00 -16.87 -26.79
N LEU A 273 -21.22 -16.42 -27.77
CA LEU A 273 -21.64 -15.40 -28.71
C LEU A 273 -22.50 -16.08 -29.78
N ILE A 274 -23.75 -15.63 -29.94
CA ILE A 274 -24.63 -16.12 -30.97
C ILE A 274 -24.52 -15.18 -32.16
N VAL A 275 -24.03 -15.68 -33.27
CA VAL A 275 -23.90 -14.93 -34.53
C VAL A 275 -24.85 -15.52 -35.55
N PRO A 276 -25.79 -14.72 -36.14
CA PRO A 276 -26.59 -15.18 -37.23
C PRO A 276 -25.73 -15.43 -38.46
N LYS A 277 -25.89 -16.60 -39.07
CA LYS A 277 -25.20 -16.97 -40.29
C LYS A 277 -26.16 -16.72 -41.47
N SER A 278 -25.72 -16.01 -42.49
CA SER A 278 -26.48 -15.82 -43.71
C SER A 278 -25.92 -16.71 -44.82
N GLY A 279 -26.76 -17.53 -45.43
CA GLY A 279 -26.40 -18.46 -46.50
C GLY A 279 -26.91 -19.89 -46.23
N ASP A 280 -27.02 -20.73 -47.27
CA ASP A 280 -27.44 -22.13 -47.17
C ASP A 280 -26.50 -22.96 -46.29
N VAL A 281 -26.76 -23.01 -44.99
CA VAL A 281 -25.95 -23.83 -44.06
C VAL A 281 -26.87 -24.67 -43.20
N GLU A 282 -26.85 -25.96 -43.47
CA GLU A 282 -27.75 -26.97 -42.89
C GLU A 282 -27.45 -27.31 -41.39
N ALA A 283 -26.32 -26.88 -40.83
CA ALA A 283 -25.98 -27.20 -39.44
C ALA A 283 -25.41 -26.02 -38.66
N PRO A 284 -25.70 -25.91 -37.35
CA PRO A 284 -25.06 -24.95 -36.45
C PRO A 284 -23.56 -25.20 -36.37
N GLU A 285 -22.78 -24.17 -36.50
CA GLU A 285 -21.33 -24.26 -36.34
C GLU A 285 -20.94 -23.79 -34.95
N TYR A 286 -20.22 -24.64 -34.20
CA TYR A 286 -19.76 -24.38 -32.86
C TYR A 286 -18.25 -24.22 -32.87
N ILE A 287 -17.79 -22.99 -32.71
CA ILE A 287 -16.36 -22.68 -32.63
C ILE A 287 -15.94 -22.49 -31.17
N THR A 288 -15.10 -23.38 -30.67
CA THR A 288 -14.49 -23.24 -29.35
C THR A 288 -13.18 -22.47 -29.45
N TYR A 289 -13.03 -21.44 -28.63
CA TYR A 289 -11.74 -20.80 -28.47
C TYR A 289 -10.94 -21.53 -27.38
N PRO A 290 -9.67 -21.87 -27.65
CA PRO A 290 -8.83 -22.43 -26.58
C PRO A 290 -8.67 -21.39 -25.47
N MET A 291 -9.01 -21.76 -24.24
CA MET A 291 -8.73 -20.93 -23.06
C MET A 291 -7.23 -20.61 -23.02
N GLN A 292 -6.89 -19.34 -22.82
CA GLN A 292 -5.50 -18.98 -22.51
C GLN A 292 -5.03 -19.83 -21.32
N LYS A 293 -3.85 -20.40 -21.44
CA LYS A 293 -3.27 -21.27 -20.38
C LYS A 293 -3.22 -20.47 -19.09
N GLU A 294 -3.97 -20.89 -18.09
CA GLU A 294 -4.04 -20.25 -16.75
C GLU A 294 -2.65 -20.06 -16.09
N GLY A 295 -1.65 -20.87 -16.46
CA GLY A 295 -0.31 -20.85 -15.88
C GLY A 295 0.46 -19.53 -16.10
N SER A 296 0.22 -18.81 -17.19
CA SER A 296 0.98 -17.58 -17.49
C SER A 296 0.66 -16.44 -16.51
N PHE A 297 -0.57 -16.36 -15.99
CA PHE A 297 -0.93 -15.35 -15.00
C PHE A 297 -0.38 -15.63 -13.62
N ILE A 298 -0.26 -16.91 -13.23
CA ILE A 298 0.32 -17.31 -11.93
C ILE A 298 1.81 -16.94 -11.88
N GLU A 299 2.55 -17.20 -12.96
CA GLU A 299 3.97 -16.83 -13.03
C GLU A 299 4.15 -15.30 -13.03
N LEU A 300 3.33 -14.57 -13.78
CA LEU A 300 3.33 -13.11 -13.78
C LEU A 300 3.01 -12.56 -12.39
N GLN A 301 2.00 -13.10 -11.71
CA GLN A 301 1.64 -12.69 -10.35
C GLN A 301 2.81 -12.87 -9.38
N LYS A 302 3.47 -14.03 -9.39
CA LYS A 302 4.65 -14.28 -8.55
C LYS A 302 5.81 -13.32 -8.85
N LEU A 303 6.03 -13.00 -10.14
CA LEU A 303 7.07 -12.04 -10.54
C LEU A 303 6.76 -10.65 -9.97
N VAL A 304 5.54 -10.18 -10.15
CA VAL A 304 5.04 -8.89 -9.68
C VAL A 304 5.14 -8.79 -8.16
N GLU A 305 4.68 -9.80 -7.43
CA GLU A 305 4.82 -9.88 -5.97
C GLU A 305 6.28 -9.75 -5.53
N ASN A 306 7.20 -10.48 -6.18
CA ASN A 306 8.63 -10.41 -5.87
C ASN A 306 9.21 -9.02 -6.13
N ASN A 307 8.83 -8.38 -7.22
CA ASN A 307 9.29 -7.02 -7.56
C ASN A 307 8.81 -5.98 -6.54
N ILE A 308 7.56 -6.07 -6.11
CA ILE A 308 6.99 -5.18 -5.07
C ILE A 308 7.75 -5.35 -3.75
N VAL A 309 7.95 -6.59 -3.29
CA VAL A 309 8.67 -6.86 -2.03
C VAL A 309 10.09 -6.32 -2.09
N LYS A 310 10.82 -6.54 -3.21
CA LYS A 310 12.17 -6.01 -3.43
C LYS A 310 12.19 -4.48 -3.39
N ALA A 311 11.26 -3.83 -4.09
CA ALA A 311 11.19 -2.37 -4.13
C ALA A 311 10.88 -1.76 -2.76
N CYS A 312 10.13 -2.48 -1.91
CA CYS A 312 9.86 -2.08 -0.53
C CYS A 312 11.04 -2.36 0.42
N SER A 313 12.11 -3.00 -0.03
CA SER A 313 13.21 -3.45 0.84
C SER A 313 12.71 -4.22 2.08
N TRP A 314 11.75 -5.11 1.88
CA TRP A 314 11.12 -5.88 2.95
C TRP A 314 11.22 -7.38 2.71
N PHE A 315 10.80 -8.20 3.68
CA PHE A 315 10.90 -9.66 3.64
C PHE A 315 9.53 -10.29 3.47
N ARG A 316 9.42 -11.29 2.59
CA ARG A 316 8.15 -11.99 2.31
C ARG A 316 7.60 -12.67 3.57
N SER A 317 8.47 -13.32 4.35
CA SER A 317 8.11 -14.00 5.59
C SER A 317 7.49 -13.07 6.61
N LEU A 318 8.09 -11.87 6.81
CA LEU A 318 7.61 -10.87 7.74
C LEU A 318 6.35 -10.15 7.24
N ALA A 319 6.10 -10.15 5.93
CA ALA A 319 4.86 -9.65 5.33
C ALA A 319 3.70 -10.66 5.37
N GLY A 320 3.92 -11.88 5.88
CA GLY A 320 2.92 -12.94 5.87
C GLY A 320 2.64 -13.51 4.47
N LEU A 321 3.57 -13.31 3.53
CA LEU A 321 3.47 -13.83 2.16
C LEU A 321 4.16 -15.20 2.14
N GLU A 322 3.45 -16.24 1.68
CA GLU A 322 4.00 -17.58 1.61
C GLU A 322 5.25 -17.65 0.73
N SER A 323 6.28 -18.33 1.24
CA SER A 323 7.46 -18.70 0.47
C SER A 323 7.40 -20.19 0.20
N ALA A 324 7.30 -20.59 -1.06
CA ALA A 324 7.28 -22.00 -1.43
C ALA A 324 8.56 -22.68 -0.93
N GLY A 325 8.44 -23.69 -0.05
CA GLY A 325 9.55 -24.51 0.44
C GLY A 325 10.24 -24.02 1.71
N THR A 326 9.78 -22.95 2.37
CA THR A 326 10.42 -22.40 3.58
C THR A 326 9.74 -22.77 4.90
N LEU A 327 8.76 -23.65 4.89
CA LEU A 327 8.18 -24.21 6.11
C LEU A 327 9.27 -24.97 6.88
N GLY A 328 9.85 -24.31 7.91
CA GLY A 328 10.78 -24.94 8.85
C GLY A 328 12.22 -24.41 8.87
N ASN A 329 12.57 -23.38 8.09
CA ASN A 329 13.92 -22.81 8.18
C ASN A 329 14.00 -21.65 9.20
N ASN A 330 14.04 -21.99 10.49
CA ASN A 330 14.17 -21.02 11.58
C ASN A 330 15.41 -20.11 11.43
N GLN A 331 16.49 -20.62 10.82
CA GLN A 331 17.71 -19.84 10.62
C GLN A 331 17.50 -18.71 9.59
N GLN A 332 16.77 -18.97 8.52
CA GLN A 332 16.45 -17.92 7.53
C GLN A 332 15.60 -16.83 8.17
N LEU A 333 14.57 -17.20 8.93
CA LEU A 333 13.70 -16.23 9.61
C LEU A 333 14.49 -15.36 10.61
N ARG A 334 15.46 -15.95 11.33
CA ARG A 334 16.34 -15.17 12.22
C ARG A 334 17.19 -14.17 11.46
N ASN A 335 17.82 -14.61 10.36
CA ASN A 335 18.64 -13.71 9.54
C ASN A 335 17.80 -12.58 8.94
N GLU A 336 16.58 -12.89 8.47
CA GLU A 336 15.65 -11.88 7.94
C GLU A 336 15.21 -10.91 9.04
N TRP A 337 14.96 -11.39 10.27
CA TRP A 337 14.63 -10.54 11.41
C TRP A 337 15.78 -9.61 11.78
N GLU A 338 17.01 -10.07 11.86
CA GLU A 338 18.17 -9.24 12.17
C GLU A 338 18.35 -8.09 11.18
N LEU A 339 18.10 -8.35 9.88
CA LEU A 339 18.15 -7.31 8.86
C LEU A 339 16.94 -6.36 8.97
N ALA A 340 15.75 -6.90 9.21
CA ALA A 340 14.52 -6.14 9.36
C ALA A 340 14.57 -5.24 10.60
N GLU A 341 15.12 -5.72 11.70
CA GLU A 341 15.24 -4.97 12.95
C GLU A 341 16.03 -3.67 12.76
N ARG A 342 17.06 -3.68 11.94
CA ARG A 342 17.83 -2.45 11.60
C ARG A 342 16.96 -1.43 10.84
N LEU A 343 16.12 -1.90 9.92
CA LEU A 343 15.20 -1.04 9.17
C LEU A 343 14.10 -0.47 10.08
N ILE A 344 13.57 -1.31 10.97
CA ILE A 344 12.56 -0.94 11.96
C ILE A 344 13.13 0.13 12.91
N ARG A 345 14.31 -0.11 13.46
CA ARG A 345 14.96 0.80 14.40
C ARG A 345 15.24 2.16 13.74
N ASN A 346 15.79 2.15 12.53
CA ASN A 346 16.01 3.40 11.79
C ASN A 346 14.70 4.20 11.60
N GLU A 347 13.61 3.55 11.29
CA GLU A 347 12.31 4.22 11.16
C GLU A 347 11.79 4.75 12.50
N GLN A 348 11.97 3.99 13.60
CA GLN A 348 11.63 4.41 14.95
C GLN A 348 12.43 5.64 15.36
N ASP A 349 13.73 5.66 15.07
CA ASP A 349 14.63 6.78 15.40
C ASP A 349 14.22 8.05 14.61
N ILE A 350 13.91 7.94 13.34
CA ILE A 350 13.44 9.06 12.51
C ILE A 350 12.14 9.67 13.07
N ILE A 351 11.18 8.84 13.46
CA ILE A 351 9.91 9.30 14.02
C ILE A 351 10.14 9.91 15.41
N MET A 352 11.00 9.30 16.21
CA MET A 352 11.33 9.79 17.54
C MET A 352 12.07 11.14 17.48
N GLU A 353 12.98 11.33 16.51
CA GLU A 353 13.63 12.62 16.29
C GLU A 353 12.62 13.74 16.01
N ALA A 354 11.58 13.46 15.25
CA ALA A 354 10.50 14.42 15.02
C ALA A 354 9.71 14.72 16.29
N LEU A 355 9.45 13.71 17.14
CA LEU A 355 8.84 13.92 18.46
C LEU A 355 9.71 14.72 19.39
N GLN A 356 11.02 14.48 19.42
CA GLN A 356 11.96 15.25 20.23
C GLN A 356 11.97 16.74 19.86
N LYS A 357 11.78 17.07 18.57
CA LYS A 357 11.55 18.47 18.14
C LYS A 357 10.31 19.08 18.82
N ALA A 358 9.24 18.30 18.96
CA ALA A 358 8.03 18.74 19.66
C ALA A 358 8.25 18.90 21.17
N PHE A 359 9.08 18.07 21.79
CA PHE A 359 9.33 18.06 23.23
C PHE A 359 10.48 18.98 23.66
N LYS A 360 11.27 19.50 22.74
CA LYS A 360 12.42 20.35 23.03
C LYS A 360 12.08 21.52 23.95
N GLY A 361 12.82 21.69 25.04
CA GLY A 361 12.60 22.75 26.04
C GLY A 361 11.39 22.50 26.96
N THR A 362 10.88 21.25 27.03
CA THR A 362 9.79 20.87 27.93
C THR A 362 10.23 19.80 28.93
N ALA A 363 9.37 19.45 29.88
CA ALA A 363 9.62 18.39 30.83
C ALA A 363 9.74 16.98 30.20
N TYR A 364 9.35 16.88 28.94
CA TYR A 364 9.34 15.64 28.14
C TYR A 364 10.57 15.49 27.24
N GLU A 365 11.57 16.38 27.36
CA GLU A 365 12.83 16.26 26.63
C GLU A 365 13.67 15.12 27.22
N GLY A 366 14.17 14.21 26.39
CA GLY A 366 15.01 13.10 26.84
C GLY A 366 15.30 12.10 25.71
N GLU A 367 16.30 11.26 25.94
CA GLU A 367 16.66 10.20 25.01
C GLU A 367 15.73 9.00 25.17
N VAL A 368 15.44 8.32 24.07
CA VAL A 368 14.64 7.11 24.02
C VAL A 368 15.38 6.07 23.19
N MET A 369 15.50 4.88 23.74
CA MET A 369 16.00 3.70 23.05
C MET A 369 14.87 2.70 22.82
N PHE A 370 14.97 1.94 21.74
CA PHE A 370 13.99 0.91 21.41
C PHE A 370 14.60 -0.47 21.66
N ASN A 371 13.83 -1.33 22.30
CA ASN A 371 14.15 -2.74 22.45
C ASN A 371 13.13 -3.57 21.67
N ASN A 372 13.49 -3.94 20.45
CA ASN A 372 12.67 -4.71 19.55
C ASN A 372 12.92 -6.21 19.78
N GLN A 373 11.95 -6.88 20.38
CA GLN A 373 12.05 -8.31 20.59
C GLN A 373 11.79 -9.08 19.29
N SER A 374 12.53 -10.17 19.09
CA SER A 374 12.27 -11.08 17.98
C SER A 374 10.87 -11.69 18.12
N PRO A 375 10.08 -11.76 17.03
CA PRO A 375 8.79 -12.45 17.03
C PRO A 375 8.93 -13.96 17.22
N MET A 376 10.14 -14.49 17.16
CA MET A 376 10.42 -15.90 17.42
C MET A 376 10.56 -16.13 18.90
N ASN A 377 9.75 -17.04 19.44
CA ASN A 377 9.86 -17.46 20.83
C ASN A 377 11.27 -18.02 21.11
N VAL A 378 11.89 -17.53 22.15
CA VAL A 378 13.18 -18.01 22.72
C VAL A 378 13.14 -19.51 23.05
N VAL A 379 11.96 -20.07 23.26
CA VAL A 379 11.73 -21.48 23.61
C VAL A 379 12.27 -22.47 22.55
N ASN A 380 12.49 -22.08 21.30
CA ASN A 380 13.11 -22.94 20.29
C ASN A 380 14.63 -23.03 20.40
N ASP A 381 15.25 -22.30 21.32
CA ASP A 381 16.69 -22.39 21.60
C ASP A 381 17.04 -23.27 22.80
N LEU A 382 16.13 -24.14 23.24
CA LEU A 382 16.45 -25.14 24.26
C LEU A 382 17.76 -25.86 23.96
N ALA A 383 18.07 -26.17 22.71
CA ALA A 383 19.32 -26.75 22.32
C ALA A 383 20.53 -25.82 22.56
N ALA A 384 20.40 -24.53 22.27
CA ALA A 384 21.46 -23.55 22.54
C ALA A 384 21.62 -23.29 24.03
N ILE A 385 20.53 -23.21 24.78
CA ILE A 385 20.53 -23.08 26.24
C ILE A 385 21.16 -24.29 26.89
N THR A 386 20.80 -25.52 26.44
CA THR A 386 21.40 -26.75 26.94
C THR A 386 22.92 -26.78 26.70
N VAL A 387 23.38 -26.40 25.50
CA VAL A 387 24.81 -26.29 25.18
C VAL A 387 25.54 -25.25 26.05
N LEU A 388 24.88 -24.10 26.33
CA LEU A 388 25.43 -23.06 27.20
C LEU A 388 25.55 -23.58 28.65
N LEU A 389 24.53 -24.29 29.15
CA LEU A 389 24.54 -24.88 30.48
C LEU A 389 25.55 -25.99 30.59
N GLU A 390 25.68 -26.85 29.60
CA GLU A 390 26.71 -27.92 29.57
C GLU A 390 28.15 -27.34 29.57
N LYS A 391 28.32 -26.13 29.06
CA LYS A 391 29.63 -25.42 29.07
C LYS A 391 29.76 -24.38 30.15
N LYS A 392 28.86 -24.31 31.12
CA LYS A 392 28.83 -23.34 32.20
C LYS A 392 30.16 -23.30 32.97
N ASP A 393 30.77 -24.46 33.25
CA ASP A 393 32.05 -24.59 33.94
C ASP A 393 33.23 -24.00 33.15
N ILE A 394 33.13 -23.96 31.82
CA ILE A 394 34.18 -23.47 30.92
C ILE A 394 34.03 -21.94 30.70
N ILE A 395 32.79 -21.47 30.52
CA ILE A 395 32.47 -20.12 30.13
C ILE A 395 32.31 -19.19 31.37
N GLY A 396 31.90 -19.75 32.51
CA GLY A 396 31.65 -19.06 33.78
C GLY A 396 30.16 -18.62 33.87
N GLU A 397 29.62 -18.68 35.08
CA GLU A 397 28.19 -18.36 35.36
C GLU A 397 27.79 -16.97 34.94
N ALA A 398 28.61 -15.97 35.15
CA ALA A 398 28.34 -14.58 34.78
C ALA A 398 28.19 -14.41 33.26
N ALA A 399 29.03 -15.09 32.48
CA ALA A 399 28.97 -15.01 31.05
C ALA A 399 27.76 -15.80 30.48
N VAL A 400 27.39 -16.94 31.08
CA VAL A 400 26.16 -17.67 30.75
C VAL A 400 24.93 -16.82 31.05
N TYR A 401 24.92 -16.14 32.20
CA TYR A 401 23.86 -15.22 32.59
C TYR A 401 23.68 -14.09 31.57
N GLU A 402 24.79 -13.40 31.20
CA GLU A 402 24.75 -12.35 30.17
C GLU A 402 24.25 -12.89 28.79
N LEU A 403 24.70 -14.07 28.41
CA LEU A 403 24.26 -14.69 27.16
C LEU A 403 22.76 -15.03 27.17
N LEU A 404 22.22 -15.52 28.29
CA LEU A 404 20.77 -15.77 28.45
C LEU A 404 19.97 -14.46 28.38
N MET A 405 20.47 -13.37 28.99
CA MET A 405 19.90 -12.04 28.88
C MET A 405 19.93 -11.53 27.43
N MET A 406 21.03 -11.71 26.70
CA MET A 406 21.16 -11.37 25.28
C MET A 406 20.21 -12.21 24.38
N MET A 407 19.87 -13.42 24.80
CA MET A 407 18.88 -14.28 24.15
C MET A 407 17.42 -13.85 24.45
N GLY A 408 17.22 -12.77 25.24
CA GLY A 408 15.91 -12.19 25.51
C GLY A 408 15.17 -12.78 26.70
N MET A 409 15.87 -13.48 27.61
CA MET A 409 15.30 -13.89 28.89
C MET A 409 15.24 -12.73 29.86
N ASP A 410 14.23 -12.72 30.73
CA ASP A 410 14.21 -11.76 31.82
C ASP A 410 15.21 -12.14 32.94
N GLU A 411 15.50 -11.17 33.79
CA GLU A 411 16.50 -11.30 34.86
C GLU A 411 16.19 -12.45 35.83
N GLU A 412 14.91 -12.65 36.18
CA GLU A 412 14.48 -13.73 37.08
C GLU A 412 14.63 -15.11 36.42
N GLN A 413 14.26 -15.21 35.16
CA GLN A 413 14.40 -16.45 34.38
C GLN A 413 15.87 -16.84 34.21
N ALA A 414 16.74 -15.88 33.82
CA ALA A 414 18.16 -16.12 33.67
C ALA A 414 18.84 -16.52 34.99
N LYS A 415 18.50 -15.86 36.11
CA LYS A 415 19.00 -16.24 37.45
C LYS A 415 18.53 -17.62 37.88
N THR A 416 17.27 -17.96 37.61
CA THR A 416 16.69 -19.27 37.95
C THR A 416 17.41 -20.40 37.18
N ILE A 417 17.71 -20.19 35.91
CA ILE A 417 18.35 -21.17 35.07
C ILE A 417 19.82 -21.35 35.46
N VAL A 418 20.54 -20.26 35.73
CA VAL A 418 21.97 -20.31 36.12
C VAL A 418 22.13 -20.81 37.55
N GLY A 419 21.18 -20.54 38.44
CA GLY A 419 21.26 -20.86 39.87
C GLY A 419 20.70 -22.22 40.29
N ASN A 420 19.98 -22.95 39.43
CA ASN A 420 19.35 -24.25 39.80
C ASN A 420 20.28 -25.45 39.82
N ASP A 421 21.58 -25.31 39.52
CA ASP A 421 22.58 -26.41 39.60
C ASP A 421 23.29 -26.53 40.95
N SER A 422 22.75 -25.87 41.99
CA SER A 422 23.35 -25.91 43.36
C SER A 422 22.46 -26.67 44.39
N GLU A 423 21.78 -27.76 43.98
CA GLU A 423 21.29 -28.80 44.90
C GLU A 423 21.76 -30.20 44.50
#